data_4fcb56048428e7b6723e8eea11d92856
#
_entry.id   4fcb56048428e7b6723e8eea11d92856
#
_cell.length_a   1.000
_cell.length_b   1.000
_cell.length_c   1.000
_cell.angle_alpha   90.00
_cell.angle_beta   90.00
_cell.angle_gamma   90.00
#
_symmetry.space_group_name_H-M   'P 1'
#
loop_
_entity.id
_entity.type
_entity.pdbx_description
1 polymer ?
#
loop_
_entity_poly.entity_id
_entity_poly.type
_entity_poly.pdbx_seq_one_letter_code
_entity_poly.pdbx_strand_id
1 'polypeptide(L)'
;VILTTADTLMAHYETIRLMLKKKLTLIVCDESHLYYSSITSKRCEFFVALSRKIERVVFMTATVIRGRLDSAFPIIHVIEPRFYGHHRAFMDQHCVRDSFTNKVVGWRNSEKVGKILEKFSISHTFRDVYGNRNLVYLPVTVELDPKHRKLYEQFEQMAMLELDDQSILSATEAGVYTIRCRQILSCPEVLGLKVAEISKDWWLFENILGGQFERVVIFSAVVGEQVRLLEKVAA
;
A
#
# COMPACT_ATOMS: atom_id res chain seq x y z
N VAL A 1 9.14 0.54 -27.25
CA VAL A 1 8.75 0.69 -25.83
C VAL A 1 7.41 0.02 -25.64
N ILE A 2 7.29 -0.78 -24.60
CA ILE A 2 6.01 -1.37 -24.15
C ILE A 2 5.73 -0.84 -22.76
N LEU A 3 4.54 -0.29 -22.55
CA LEU A 3 4.02 0.09 -21.27
C LEU A 3 2.95 -0.94 -20.87
N THR A 4 3.09 -1.55 -19.69
CA THR A 4 2.20 -2.63 -19.24
C THR A 4 2.13 -2.68 -17.72
N THR A 5 1.08 -3.28 -17.19
CA THR A 5 1.00 -3.60 -15.76
C THR A 5 1.76 -4.89 -15.46
N ALA A 6 2.12 -5.11 -14.19
CA ALA A 6 2.80 -6.34 -13.77
C ALA A 6 1.96 -7.59 -14.07
N ASP A 7 0.67 -7.55 -13.79
CA ASP A 7 -0.23 -8.69 -13.99
C ASP A 7 -0.41 -9.02 -15.47
N THR A 8 -0.55 -8.01 -16.32
CA THR A 8 -0.58 -8.17 -17.78
C THR A 8 0.74 -8.75 -18.29
N LEU A 9 1.88 -8.26 -17.81
CA LEU A 9 3.18 -8.78 -18.20
C LEU A 9 3.34 -10.25 -17.79
N MET A 10 2.93 -10.62 -16.58
CA MET A 10 2.98 -12.01 -16.12
C MET A 10 2.08 -12.93 -16.96
N ALA A 11 0.84 -12.50 -17.22
CA ALA A 11 -0.15 -13.30 -17.97
C ALA A 11 0.25 -13.51 -19.44
N HIS A 12 0.89 -12.51 -20.06
CA HIS A 12 1.16 -12.48 -21.50
C HIS A 12 2.65 -12.44 -21.85
N TYR A 13 3.52 -12.84 -20.93
CA TYR A 13 4.97 -12.71 -21.10
C TYR A 13 5.50 -13.34 -22.40
N GLU A 14 5.08 -14.58 -22.72
CA GLU A 14 5.54 -15.26 -23.92
C GLU A 14 5.06 -14.56 -25.21
N THR A 15 3.83 -14.08 -25.22
CA THR A 15 3.29 -13.33 -26.35
C THR A 15 4.06 -12.02 -26.55
N ILE A 16 4.29 -11.28 -25.47
CA ILE A 16 5.04 -10.02 -25.49
C ILE A 16 6.48 -10.29 -25.95
N ARG A 17 7.11 -11.33 -25.46
CA ARG A 17 8.47 -11.74 -25.86
C ARG A 17 8.55 -12.06 -27.36
N LEU A 18 7.58 -12.77 -27.89
CA LEU A 18 7.49 -13.08 -29.32
C LEU A 18 7.25 -11.85 -30.19
N MET A 19 6.35 -10.95 -29.75
CA MET A 19 6.07 -9.69 -30.47
C MET A 19 7.28 -8.79 -30.58
N LEU A 20 8.15 -8.76 -29.58
CA LEU A 20 9.32 -7.89 -29.56
C LEU A 20 10.39 -8.31 -30.58
N LYS A 21 10.40 -9.52 -31.10
CA LYS A 21 11.39 -10.06 -32.07
C LYS A 21 12.87 -9.76 -31.73
N LYS A 22 13.12 -9.08 -30.62
CA LYS A 22 14.43 -8.64 -30.14
C LYS A 22 14.55 -8.96 -28.66
N LYS A 23 15.79 -9.08 -28.18
CA LYS A 23 16.09 -9.23 -26.76
C LYS A 23 15.64 -7.99 -25.98
N LEU A 24 14.91 -8.20 -24.90
CA LEU A 24 14.65 -7.14 -23.92
C LEU A 24 15.98 -6.69 -23.30
N THR A 25 16.31 -5.42 -23.41
CA THR A 25 17.57 -4.86 -22.91
C THR A 25 17.40 -4.05 -21.66
N LEU A 26 16.20 -3.51 -21.42
CA LEU A 26 15.89 -2.67 -20.27
C LEU A 26 14.47 -2.94 -19.77
N ILE A 27 14.34 -3.05 -18.46
CA ILE A 27 13.06 -2.97 -17.76
C ILE A 27 13.12 -1.85 -16.73
N VAL A 28 12.08 -1.02 -16.69
CA VAL A 28 11.87 0.00 -15.66
C VAL A 28 10.64 -0.41 -14.86
N CYS A 29 10.82 -0.62 -13.56
CA CYS A 29 9.76 -1.03 -12.65
C CYS A 29 9.39 0.14 -11.74
N ASP A 30 8.27 0.79 -12.03
CA ASP A 30 7.70 1.78 -11.14
C ASP A 30 7.00 1.10 -9.95
N GLU A 31 7.02 1.74 -8.79
CA GLU A 31 6.55 1.16 -7.52
C GLU A 31 7.06 -0.27 -7.29
N SER A 32 8.35 -0.46 -7.54
CA SER A 32 9.01 -1.78 -7.54
C SER A 32 8.81 -2.58 -6.25
N HIS A 33 8.57 -1.89 -5.12
CA HIS A 33 8.24 -2.53 -3.85
C HIS A 33 6.97 -3.40 -3.90
N LEU A 34 6.06 -3.17 -4.86
CA LEU A 34 4.86 -3.99 -5.04
C LEU A 34 5.18 -5.37 -5.67
N TYR A 35 6.29 -5.48 -6.37
CA TYR A 35 6.67 -6.66 -7.14
C TYR A 35 7.83 -7.43 -6.50
N TYR A 36 8.70 -6.75 -5.76
CA TYR A 36 9.93 -7.31 -5.19
C TYR A 36 9.93 -7.35 -3.65
N SER A 37 8.77 -7.33 -3.01
CA SER A 37 8.69 -7.24 -1.53
C SER A 37 8.76 -8.58 -0.78
N SER A 38 8.49 -9.70 -1.45
CA SER A 38 8.51 -11.03 -0.81
C SER A 38 9.03 -12.07 -1.78
N ILE A 39 10.19 -12.62 -1.47
CA ILE A 39 10.86 -13.62 -2.32
C ILE A 39 10.05 -14.92 -2.51
N THR A 40 9.10 -15.18 -1.63
CA THR A 40 8.22 -16.37 -1.68
C THR A 40 6.94 -16.15 -2.48
N SER A 41 6.68 -14.93 -2.95
CA SER A 41 5.51 -14.68 -3.77
C SER A 41 5.77 -15.02 -5.24
N LYS A 42 4.81 -15.65 -5.91
CA LYS A 42 4.90 -15.98 -7.35
C LYS A 42 5.23 -14.76 -8.21
N ARG A 43 4.69 -13.61 -7.84
CA ARG A 43 4.98 -12.34 -8.52
C ARG A 43 6.46 -11.97 -8.39
N CYS A 44 7.00 -12.00 -7.20
CA CYS A 44 8.41 -11.68 -6.97
C CYS A 44 9.34 -12.70 -7.65
N GLU A 45 9.05 -13.99 -7.58
CA GLU A 45 9.80 -15.05 -8.27
C GLU A 45 9.86 -14.78 -9.78
N PHE A 46 8.73 -14.47 -10.40
CA PHE A 46 8.65 -14.13 -11.82
C PHE A 46 9.54 -12.93 -12.15
N PHE A 47 9.40 -11.81 -11.41
CA PHE A 47 10.16 -10.59 -11.68
C PHE A 47 11.66 -10.74 -11.42
N VAL A 48 12.07 -11.48 -10.40
CA VAL A 48 13.48 -11.80 -10.14
C VAL A 48 14.04 -12.66 -11.28
N ALA A 49 13.31 -13.67 -11.73
CA ALA A 49 13.73 -14.53 -12.84
C ALA A 49 13.80 -13.75 -14.17
N LEU A 50 12.85 -12.84 -14.42
CA LEU A 50 12.84 -11.95 -15.57
C LEU A 50 14.05 -11.00 -15.55
N SER A 51 14.29 -10.34 -14.42
CA SER A 51 15.36 -9.37 -14.25
C SER A 51 16.74 -9.96 -14.52
N ARG A 52 16.95 -11.23 -14.20
CA ARG A 52 18.20 -11.94 -14.49
C ARG A 52 18.44 -12.22 -15.98
N LYS A 53 17.40 -12.17 -16.80
CA LYS A 53 17.48 -12.37 -18.26
C LYS A 53 17.63 -11.08 -19.04
N ILE A 54 17.54 -9.94 -18.37
CA ILE A 54 17.54 -8.60 -18.96
C ILE A 54 18.87 -7.93 -18.63
N GLU A 55 19.37 -7.18 -19.58
CA GLU A 55 20.70 -6.53 -19.47
C GLU A 55 20.72 -5.43 -18.40
N ARG A 56 19.63 -4.66 -18.32
CA ARG A 56 19.50 -3.51 -17.39
C ARG A 56 18.13 -3.51 -16.72
N VAL A 57 18.14 -3.26 -15.42
CA VAL A 57 16.92 -3.13 -14.62
C VAL A 57 17.00 -1.84 -13.81
N VAL A 58 15.94 -1.05 -13.86
CA VAL A 58 15.77 0.17 -13.04
C VAL A 58 14.59 -0.05 -12.11
N PHE A 59 14.83 0.08 -10.82
CA PHE A 59 13.80 0.04 -9.80
C PHE A 59 13.49 1.48 -9.37
N MET A 60 12.23 1.86 -9.45
CA MET A 60 11.74 3.15 -8.95
C MET A 60 10.79 2.89 -7.78
N THR A 61 11.06 3.49 -6.63
CA THR A 61 10.20 3.40 -5.45
C THR A 61 10.59 4.44 -4.40
N ALA A 62 9.63 4.97 -3.69
CA ALA A 62 9.87 5.79 -2.50
C ALA A 62 10.19 4.94 -1.25
N THR A 63 9.87 3.64 -1.24
CA THR A 63 9.95 2.76 -0.07
C THR A 63 10.54 1.40 -0.42
N VAL A 64 11.86 1.28 -0.45
CA VAL A 64 12.53 -0.01 -0.70
C VAL A 64 12.25 -1.01 0.44
N ILE A 65 12.19 -0.53 1.69
CA ILE A 65 11.91 -1.34 2.87
C ILE A 65 10.50 -1.04 3.34
N ARG A 66 9.61 -2.03 3.25
CA ARG A 66 8.19 -1.90 3.61
C ARG A 66 7.87 -2.69 4.88
N GLY A 67 8.05 -2.06 6.04
CA GLY A 67 7.74 -2.63 7.35
C GLY A 67 8.65 -3.76 7.82
N ARG A 68 9.27 -4.52 6.90
CA ARG A 68 10.16 -5.63 7.20
C ARG A 68 11.44 -5.50 6.39
N LEU A 69 12.58 -5.74 7.02
CA LEU A 69 13.89 -5.58 6.38
C LEU A 69 14.09 -6.55 5.20
N ASP A 70 13.54 -7.76 5.29
CA ASP A 70 13.63 -8.78 4.23
C ASP A 70 12.89 -8.40 2.94
N SER A 71 12.02 -7.38 2.96
CA SER A 71 11.42 -6.83 1.74
C SER A 71 12.45 -6.20 0.78
N ALA A 72 13.61 -5.78 1.27
CA ALA A 72 14.69 -5.28 0.44
C ALA A 72 15.51 -6.40 -0.25
N PHE A 73 15.45 -7.64 0.26
CA PHE A 73 16.27 -8.74 -0.24
C PHE A 73 16.10 -9.01 -1.74
N PRO A 74 14.88 -9.08 -2.31
CA PRO A 74 14.72 -9.37 -3.74
C PRO A 74 15.38 -8.34 -4.65
N ILE A 75 15.30 -7.07 -4.32
CA ILE A 75 15.96 -5.98 -5.06
C ILE A 75 17.48 -6.13 -4.98
N ILE A 76 18.03 -6.31 -3.77
CA ILE A 76 19.46 -6.52 -3.56
C ILE A 76 19.94 -7.76 -4.33
N HIS A 77 19.16 -8.82 -4.32
CA HIS A 77 19.49 -10.07 -5.00
C HIS A 77 19.49 -9.97 -6.54
N VAL A 78 18.74 -9.02 -7.10
CA VAL A 78 18.82 -8.69 -8.53
C VAL A 78 20.04 -7.80 -8.83
N ILE A 79 20.30 -6.79 -8.00
CA ILE A 79 21.37 -5.81 -8.20
C ILE A 79 22.74 -6.45 -7.97
N GLU A 80 22.90 -7.15 -6.86
CA GLU A 80 24.16 -7.79 -6.45
C GLU A 80 23.90 -9.21 -5.93
N PRO A 81 23.71 -10.19 -6.82
CA PRO A 81 23.30 -11.54 -6.44
C PRO A 81 24.26 -12.25 -5.49
N ARG A 82 25.55 -11.88 -5.53
CA ARG A 82 26.59 -12.51 -4.71
C ARG A 82 26.68 -11.96 -3.30
N PHE A 83 26.07 -10.82 -3.00
CA PHE A 83 26.22 -10.14 -1.72
C PHE A 83 25.69 -10.99 -0.55
N TYR A 84 24.49 -11.55 -0.68
CA TYR A 84 23.93 -12.51 0.27
C TYR A 84 23.85 -13.94 -0.28
N GLY A 85 23.95 -14.11 -1.60
CA GLY A 85 23.79 -15.39 -2.29
C GLY A 85 22.34 -15.87 -2.29
N HIS A 86 21.76 -16.14 -1.14
CA HIS A 86 20.39 -16.65 -1.00
C HIS A 86 19.67 -16.03 0.21
N HIS A 87 18.34 -16.11 0.21
CA HIS A 87 17.49 -15.51 1.24
C HIS A 87 17.78 -15.99 2.65
N ARG A 88 18.13 -17.29 2.82
CA ARG A 88 18.47 -17.83 4.13
C ARG A 88 19.68 -17.11 4.74
N ALA A 89 20.72 -16.88 3.96
CA ALA A 89 21.91 -16.15 4.45
C ALA A 89 21.58 -14.69 4.84
N PHE A 90 20.66 -14.04 4.14
CA PHE A 90 20.13 -12.75 4.56
C PHE A 90 19.42 -12.86 5.91
N MET A 91 18.50 -13.83 6.07
CA MET A 91 17.75 -14.03 7.31
C MET A 91 18.67 -14.34 8.49
N ASP A 92 19.68 -15.17 8.31
CA ASP A 92 20.67 -15.54 9.35
C ASP A 92 21.46 -14.33 9.84
N GLN A 93 21.73 -13.35 8.98
CA GLN A 93 22.46 -12.12 9.31
C GLN A 93 21.59 -11.05 9.94
N HIS A 94 20.32 -10.95 9.57
CA HIS A 94 19.49 -9.78 9.88
C HIS A 94 18.27 -10.09 10.75
N CYS A 95 17.79 -11.33 10.77
CA CYS A 95 16.56 -11.67 11.47
C CYS A 95 16.83 -11.98 12.94
N VAL A 96 16.00 -11.41 13.83
CA VAL A 96 15.92 -11.79 15.24
C VAL A 96 14.64 -12.58 15.44
N ARG A 97 14.78 -13.81 15.96
CA ARG A 97 13.64 -14.72 16.20
C ARG A 97 13.43 -14.96 17.66
N ASP A 98 12.19 -15.11 18.04
CA ASP A 98 11.83 -15.60 19.37
C ASP A 98 12.24 -17.07 19.52
N SER A 99 12.84 -17.42 20.66
CA SER A 99 13.41 -18.75 20.90
C SER A 99 12.37 -19.85 21.04
N PHE A 100 11.13 -19.53 21.43
CA PHE A 100 10.06 -20.50 21.64
C PHE A 100 9.16 -20.64 20.41
N THR A 101 8.76 -19.52 19.82
CA THR A 101 7.79 -19.51 18.72
C THR A 101 8.43 -19.50 17.35
N ASN A 102 9.75 -19.29 17.27
CA ASN A 102 10.51 -19.09 16.03
C ASN A 102 9.98 -17.95 15.13
N LYS A 103 9.09 -17.10 15.67
CA LYS A 103 8.56 -15.94 14.97
C LYS A 103 9.60 -14.83 14.89
N VAL A 104 9.56 -14.05 13.81
CA VAL A 104 10.41 -12.87 13.65
C VAL A 104 9.92 -11.79 14.60
N VAL A 105 10.76 -11.37 15.54
CA VAL A 105 10.47 -10.36 16.55
C VAL A 105 11.26 -9.06 16.34
N GLY A 106 12.26 -9.07 15.44
CA GLY A 106 13.05 -7.89 15.16
C GLY A 106 14.06 -8.09 14.04
N TRP A 107 14.80 -7.02 13.78
CA TRP A 107 15.84 -6.97 12.76
C TRP A 107 17.11 -6.37 13.34
N ARG A 108 18.25 -6.82 12.86
CA ARG A 108 19.59 -6.35 13.24
C ARG A 108 20.42 -6.01 12.00
N ASN A 109 21.50 -5.27 12.18
CA ASN A 109 22.45 -4.89 11.12
C ASN A 109 21.76 -4.22 9.90
N SER A 110 20.74 -3.39 10.13
CA SER A 110 20.00 -2.68 9.08
C SER A 110 20.88 -1.71 8.29
N GLU A 111 21.92 -1.16 8.92
CA GLU A 111 22.92 -0.29 8.30
C GLU A 111 23.68 -0.99 7.15
N LYS A 112 23.86 -2.29 7.23
CA LYS A 112 24.50 -3.06 6.17
C LYS A 112 23.61 -3.12 4.91
N VAL A 113 22.29 -3.23 5.11
CA VAL A 113 21.30 -3.17 4.03
C VAL A 113 21.25 -1.75 3.43
N GLY A 114 21.29 -0.73 4.26
CA GLY A 114 21.37 0.67 3.82
C GLY A 114 22.59 0.91 2.91
N LYS A 115 23.78 0.55 3.36
CA LYS A 115 25.03 0.73 2.61
C LYS A 115 25.03 0.05 1.23
N ILE A 116 24.46 -1.15 1.11
CA ILE A 116 24.39 -1.81 -0.20
C ILE A 116 23.39 -1.12 -1.13
N LEU A 117 22.26 -0.65 -0.59
CA LEU A 117 21.28 0.09 -1.38
C LEU A 117 21.84 1.45 -1.82
N GLU A 118 22.49 2.21 -0.94
CA GLU A 118 23.12 3.50 -1.26
C GLU A 118 24.13 3.40 -2.40
N LYS A 119 24.90 2.32 -2.44
CA LYS A 119 25.90 2.08 -3.52
C LYS A 119 25.28 2.03 -4.91
N PHE A 120 24.03 1.59 -5.03
CA PHE A 120 23.36 1.33 -6.31
C PHE A 120 22.12 2.19 -6.54
N SER A 121 21.87 3.18 -5.68
CA SER A 121 20.69 4.03 -5.79
C SER A 121 21.03 5.52 -5.86
N ILE A 122 20.12 6.26 -6.47
CA ILE A 122 20.04 7.71 -6.39
C ILE A 122 18.74 8.02 -5.65
N SER A 123 18.81 8.80 -4.58
CA SER A 123 17.64 9.20 -3.81
C SER A 123 17.60 10.71 -3.63
N HIS A 124 16.38 11.24 -3.68
CA HIS A 124 16.09 12.62 -3.38
C HIS A 124 14.94 12.69 -2.38
N THR A 125 15.11 13.50 -1.37
CA THR A 125 14.03 13.79 -0.43
C THR A 125 13.13 14.89 -0.99
N PHE A 126 11.92 15.02 -0.43
CA PHE A 126 11.04 16.14 -0.75
C PHE A 126 11.75 17.50 -0.58
N ARG A 127 12.58 17.61 0.46
CA ARG A 127 13.37 18.81 0.75
C ARG A 127 14.41 19.11 -0.34
N ASP A 128 15.05 18.08 -0.89
CA ASP A 128 16.05 18.23 -1.95
C ASP A 128 15.44 18.77 -3.23
N VAL A 129 14.18 18.41 -3.52
CA VAL A 129 13.47 18.79 -4.74
C VAL A 129 12.75 20.12 -4.59
N TYR A 130 12.08 20.34 -3.46
CA TYR A 130 11.17 21.48 -3.26
C TYR A 130 11.69 22.52 -2.25
N GLY A 131 12.89 22.32 -1.68
CA GLY A 131 13.45 23.17 -0.67
C GLY A 131 12.70 23.09 0.67
N ASN A 132 12.77 24.15 1.46
CA ASN A 132 12.14 24.21 2.78
C ASN A 132 10.64 24.51 2.74
N ARG A 133 9.88 23.93 1.80
CA ARG A 133 8.43 24.05 1.85
C ARG A 133 7.90 23.27 3.06
N ASN A 134 7.23 23.96 3.94
CA ASN A 134 6.65 23.35 5.12
C ASN A 134 5.41 22.55 4.72
N LEU A 135 5.45 21.23 4.95
CA LEU A 135 4.26 20.42 5.00
C LEU A 135 3.59 20.65 6.35
N VAL A 136 2.38 21.20 6.31
CA VAL A 136 1.57 21.39 7.51
C VAL A 136 0.57 20.24 7.61
N TYR A 137 0.65 19.47 8.68
CA TYR A 137 -0.33 18.42 9.00
C TYR A 137 -1.35 19.01 9.96
N LEU A 138 -2.59 19.09 9.52
CA LEU A 138 -3.72 19.55 10.33
C LEU A 138 -4.64 18.37 10.62
N PRO A 139 -4.51 17.69 11.76
CA PRO A 139 -5.47 16.67 12.17
C PRO A 139 -6.81 17.34 12.50
N VAL A 140 -7.87 16.86 11.91
CA VAL A 140 -9.22 17.34 12.13
C VAL A 140 -10.04 16.23 12.75
N THR A 141 -10.66 16.52 13.87
CA THR A 141 -11.65 15.65 14.51
C THR A 141 -13.04 16.14 14.14
N VAL A 142 -13.84 15.26 13.56
CA VAL A 142 -15.22 15.56 13.18
C VAL A 142 -16.16 14.74 14.06
N GLU A 143 -17.09 15.43 14.72
CA GLU A 143 -18.10 14.79 15.54
C GLU A 143 -19.12 14.06 14.66
N LEU A 144 -19.44 12.82 15.02
CA LEU A 144 -20.45 12.03 14.30
C LEU A 144 -21.86 12.54 14.64
N ASP A 145 -22.76 12.44 13.65
CA ASP A 145 -24.20 12.54 13.93
C ASP A 145 -24.60 11.55 15.04
N PRO A 146 -25.51 11.91 15.96
CA PRO A 146 -25.87 11.07 17.10
C PRO A 146 -26.36 9.68 16.73
N LYS A 147 -27.09 9.51 15.62
CA LYS A 147 -27.54 8.20 15.13
C LYS A 147 -26.38 7.39 14.57
N HIS A 148 -25.51 8.05 13.80
CA HIS A 148 -24.32 7.43 13.25
C HIS A 148 -23.36 7.00 14.36
N ARG A 149 -23.16 7.83 15.38
CA ARG A 149 -22.36 7.50 16.56
C ARG A 149 -22.91 6.26 17.29
N LYS A 150 -24.22 6.19 17.51
CA LYS A 150 -24.85 5.02 18.16
C LYS A 150 -24.59 3.73 17.40
N LEU A 151 -24.70 3.73 16.08
CA LEU A 151 -24.38 2.55 15.25
C LEU A 151 -22.91 2.14 15.38
N TYR A 152 -22.01 3.12 15.36
CA TYR A 152 -20.59 2.84 15.52
C TYR A 152 -20.26 2.26 16.89
N GLU A 153 -20.74 2.88 17.99
CA GLU A 153 -20.51 2.43 19.37
C GLU A 153 -21.11 1.04 19.62
N GLN A 154 -22.28 0.76 19.07
CA GLN A 154 -22.89 -0.56 19.16
C GLN A 154 -22.03 -1.63 18.48
N PHE A 155 -21.52 -1.35 17.27
CA PHE A 155 -20.62 -2.29 16.59
C PHE A 155 -19.28 -2.40 17.30
N GLU A 156 -18.72 -1.31 17.81
CA GLU A 156 -17.46 -1.29 18.56
C GLU A 156 -17.51 -2.19 19.81
N GLN A 157 -18.64 -2.17 20.51
CA GLN A 157 -18.84 -2.95 21.75
C GLN A 157 -19.14 -4.43 21.50
N MET A 158 -19.96 -4.73 20.49
CA MET A 158 -20.50 -6.07 20.27
C MET A 158 -19.86 -6.81 19.12
N ALA A 159 -19.08 -6.13 18.27
CA ALA A 159 -18.60 -6.62 16.98
C ALA A 159 -19.73 -7.15 16.06
N MET A 160 -20.97 -6.73 16.31
CA MET A 160 -22.19 -7.12 15.59
C MET A 160 -23.17 -5.96 15.50
N LEU A 161 -23.90 -5.88 14.38
CA LEU A 161 -25.05 -5.01 14.17
C LEU A 161 -26.14 -5.77 13.44
N GLU A 162 -27.41 -5.59 13.86
CA GLU A 162 -28.55 -6.01 13.09
C GLU A 162 -28.88 -4.95 12.05
N LEU A 163 -29.05 -5.36 10.78
CA LEU A 163 -29.39 -4.49 9.67
C LEU A 163 -30.91 -4.41 9.48
N ASP A 164 -31.37 -3.45 8.69
CA ASP A 164 -32.80 -3.24 8.42
C ASP A 164 -33.52 -4.46 7.79
N ASP A 165 -32.77 -5.31 7.09
CA ASP A 165 -33.25 -6.54 6.46
C ASP A 165 -33.18 -7.78 7.37
N GLN A 166 -32.96 -7.56 8.68
CA GLN A 166 -32.78 -8.59 9.70
C GLN A 166 -31.53 -9.45 9.53
N SER A 167 -30.64 -9.12 8.61
CA SER A 167 -29.32 -9.74 8.51
C SER A 167 -28.38 -9.20 9.60
N ILE A 168 -27.34 -9.97 9.94
CA ILE A 168 -26.38 -9.60 10.98
C ILE A 168 -25.03 -9.26 10.34
N LEU A 169 -24.61 -8.02 10.49
CA LEU A 169 -23.24 -7.62 10.22
C LEU A 169 -22.36 -8.03 11.40
N SER A 170 -21.41 -8.95 11.19
CA SER A 170 -20.51 -9.41 12.23
C SER A 170 -19.04 -9.31 11.82
N ALA A 171 -18.16 -9.28 12.83
CA ALA A 171 -16.71 -9.30 12.64
C ALA A 171 -16.05 -10.11 13.76
N THR A 172 -15.76 -11.38 13.49
CA THR A 172 -15.09 -12.28 14.42
C THR A 172 -13.57 -12.19 14.39
N GLU A 173 -13.00 -11.69 13.29
CA GLU A 173 -11.56 -11.52 13.13
C GLU A 173 -11.14 -10.06 13.29
N ALA A 174 -10.04 -9.80 13.99
CA ALA A 174 -9.56 -8.45 14.29
C ALA A 174 -9.34 -7.57 13.02
N GLY A 175 -8.88 -8.20 11.93
CA GLY A 175 -8.71 -7.50 10.65
C GLY A 175 -10.03 -7.08 10.04
N VAL A 176 -11.02 -7.97 10.05
CA VAL A 176 -12.38 -7.70 9.57
C VAL A 176 -13.05 -6.62 10.44
N TYR A 177 -12.91 -6.72 11.74
CA TYR A 177 -13.42 -5.73 12.70
C TYR A 177 -12.92 -4.32 12.37
N THR A 178 -11.61 -4.12 12.21
CA THR A 178 -11.02 -2.82 11.88
C THR A 178 -11.54 -2.27 10.55
N ILE A 179 -11.69 -3.13 9.53
CA ILE A 179 -12.24 -2.72 8.24
C ILE A 179 -13.70 -2.29 8.37
N ARG A 180 -14.51 -3.05 9.11
CA ARG A 180 -15.93 -2.73 9.34
C ARG A 180 -16.12 -1.43 10.10
N CYS A 181 -15.34 -1.19 11.16
CA CYS A 181 -15.32 0.09 11.87
C CYS A 181 -15.05 1.27 10.91
N ARG A 182 -14.05 1.14 10.06
CA ARG A 182 -13.74 2.17 9.05
C ARG A 182 -14.86 2.34 8.02
N GLN A 183 -15.49 1.27 7.58
CA GLN A 183 -16.62 1.33 6.66
C GLN A 183 -17.83 1.99 7.29
N ILE A 184 -18.18 1.66 8.55
CA ILE A 184 -19.26 2.33 9.28
C ILE A 184 -19.00 3.84 9.34
N LEU A 185 -17.78 4.27 9.65
CA LEU A 185 -17.43 5.68 9.77
C LEU A 185 -17.39 6.43 8.42
N SER A 186 -16.99 5.78 7.35
CA SER A 186 -16.69 6.45 6.08
C SER A 186 -17.67 6.16 4.96
N CYS A 187 -18.30 4.98 4.98
CA CYS A 187 -19.16 4.52 3.89
C CYS A 187 -20.16 3.46 4.41
N PRO A 188 -21.05 3.83 5.35
CA PRO A 188 -22.01 2.91 5.99
C PRO A 188 -22.93 2.22 4.97
N GLU A 189 -23.23 2.86 3.85
CA GLU A 189 -24.07 2.33 2.77
C GLU A 189 -23.52 1.05 2.14
N VAL A 190 -22.19 0.85 2.11
CA VAL A 190 -21.57 -0.40 1.63
C VAL A 190 -21.90 -1.60 2.52
N LEU A 191 -22.31 -1.32 3.75
CA LEU A 191 -22.75 -2.32 4.73
C LEU A 191 -24.28 -2.44 4.84
N GLY A 192 -25.04 -1.73 3.99
CA GLY A 192 -26.50 -1.67 4.07
C GLY A 192 -27.03 -0.77 5.19
N LEU A 193 -26.17 0.00 5.86
CA LEU A 193 -26.56 0.92 6.92
C LEU A 193 -27.05 2.25 6.33
N LYS A 194 -28.19 2.75 6.82
CA LYS A 194 -28.75 4.02 6.41
C LYS A 194 -28.38 5.12 7.41
N VAL A 195 -27.50 6.00 6.98
CA VAL A 195 -27.12 7.22 7.71
C VAL A 195 -27.52 8.41 6.87
N ALA A 196 -28.27 9.35 7.46
CA ALA A 196 -28.82 10.48 6.73
C ALA A 196 -27.75 11.42 6.19
N GLU A 197 -26.72 11.66 7.00
CA GLU A 197 -25.61 12.52 6.65
C GLU A 197 -24.31 11.98 7.25
N ILE A 198 -23.24 12.02 6.46
CA ILE A 198 -21.91 11.67 6.93
C ILE A 198 -21.19 12.96 7.29
N SER A 199 -21.03 13.19 8.58
CA SER A 199 -20.46 14.44 9.14
C SER A 199 -19.10 14.79 8.54
N LYS A 200 -18.28 13.77 8.21
CA LYS A 200 -16.99 13.94 7.55
C LYS A 200 -17.12 14.54 6.15
N ASP A 201 -18.10 14.11 5.37
CA ASP A 201 -18.37 14.66 4.04
C ASP A 201 -18.81 16.13 4.16
N TRP A 202 -19.76 16.39 5.05
CA TRP A 202 -20.22 17.76 5.30
C TRP A 202 -19.02 18.67 5.66
N TRP A 203 -18.19 18.25 6.60
CA TRP A 203 -17.01 19.01 7.00
C TRP A 203 -16.06 19.26 5.81
N LEU A 204 -15.83 18.24 4.97
CA LEU A 204 -14.97 18.32 3.79
C LEU A 204 -15.49 19.36 2.79
N PHE A 205 -16.79 19.35 2.51
CA PHE A 205 -17.42 20.29 1.58
C PHE A 205 -17.37 21.71 2.11
N GLU A 206 -17.71 21.93 3.37
CA GLU A 206 -17.72 23.26 3.97
C GLU A 206 -16.34 23.89 4.13
N ASN A 207 -15.33 23.09 4.53
CA ASN A 207 -14.05 23.64 4.95
C ASN A 207 -12.93 23.47 3.91
N ILE A 208 -13.07 22.57 2.97
CA ILE A 208 -12.03 22.27 1.98
C ILE A 208 -12.49 22.61 0.57
N LEU A 209 -13.66 22.13 0.17
CA LEU A 209 -14.18 22.32 -1.20
C LEU A 209 -14.94 23.63 -1.38
N GLY A 210 -15.30 24.32 -0.32
CA GLY A 210 -16.01 25.61 -0.32
C GLY A 210 -15.21 26.82 -0.84
N GLY A 211 -14.08 26.59 -1.52
CA GLY A 211 -13.37 27.65 -2.27
C GLY A 211 -12.11 28.20 -1.63
N GLN A 212 -11.61 27.62 -0.56
CA GLN A 212 -10.36 28.07 0.10
C GLN A 212 -9.09 27.60 -0.63
N PHE A 213 -9.16 26.54 -1.44
CA PHE A 213 -8.03 25.91 -2.09
C PHE A 213 -8.23 25.81 -3.61
N GLU A 214 -7.24 26.23 -4.37
CA GLU A 214 -7.25 26.13 -5.85
C GLU A 214 -7.20 24.67 -6.35
N ARG A 215 -6.58 23.79 -5.58
CA ARG A 215 -6.41 22.38 -5.94
C ARG A 215 -6.50 21.51 -4.70
N VAL A 216 -7.34 20.50 -4.77
CA VAL A 216 -7.56 19.53 -3.69
C VAL A 216 -7.38 18.13 -4.23
N VAL A 217 -6.67 17.28 -3.48
CA VAL A 217 -6.58 15.84 -3.76
C VAL A 217 -7.12 15.10 -2.54
N ILE A 218 -8.15 14.29 -2.74
CA ILE A 218 -8.81 13.54 -1.68
C ILE A 218 -8.43 12.07 -1.80
N PHE A 219 -7.86 11.52 -0.73
CA PHE A 219 -7.57 10.09 -0.61
C PHE A 219 -8.63 9.41 0.24
N SER A 220 -9.28 8.41 -0.30
CA SER A 220 -10.23 7.56 0.42
C SER A 220 -9.84 6.10 0.30
N ALA A 221 -10.00 5.35 1.38
CA ALA A 221 -9.71 3.92 1.44
C ALA A 221 -10.89 3.03 0.95
N VAL A 222 -12.07 3.61 0.79
CA VAL A 222 -13.31 2.87 0.45
C VAL A 222 -13.84 3.35 -0.90
N VAL A 223 -13.99 2.44 -1.86
CA VAL A 223 -14.45 2.79 -3.22
C VAL A 223 -15.84 3.45 -3.21
N GLY A 224 -16.78 2.96 -2.39
CA GLY A 224 -18.10 3.56 -2.26
C GLY A 224 -18.04 5.03 -1.79
N GLU A 225 -17.14 5.36 -0.87
CA GLU A 225 -16.89 6.74 -0.47
C GLU A 225 -16.38 7.60 -1.63
N GLN A 226 -15.48 7.08 -2.47
CA GLN A 226 -14.98 7.80 -3.64
C GLN A 226 -16.11 8.11 -4.63
N VAL A 227 -16.97 7.13 -4.91
CA VAL A 227 -18.13 7.31 -5.80
C VAL A 227 -19.07 8.37 -5.26
N ARG A 228 -19.45 8.27 -3.99
CA ARG A 228 -20.35 9.25 -3.32
C ARG A 228 -19.77 10.67 -3.34
N LEU A 229 -18.48 10.83 -3.05
CA LEU A 229 -17.83 12.15 -3.08
C LEU A 229 -17.78 12.73 -4.49
N LEU A 230 -17.53 11.89 -5.53
CA LEU A 230 -17.56 12.34 -6.92
C LEU A 230 -18.96 12.81 -7.34
N GLU A 231 -20.01 12.08 -6.97
CA GLU A 231 -21.40 12.46 -7.25
C GLU A 231 -21.75 13.79 -6.59
N LYS A 232 -21.35 13.99 -5.33
CA LYS A 232 -21.59 15.27 -4.61
C LYS A 232 -20.82 16.46 -5.19
N VAL A 233 -19.62 16.23 -5.75
CA VAL A 233 -18.83 17.31 -6.40
C VAL A 233 -19.39 17.67 -7.77
N ALA A 234 -20.02 16.71 -8.44
CA ALA A 234 -20.61 16.89 -9.77
C ALA A 234 -22.03 17.53 -9.75
N ALA A 235 -22.71 17.52 -8.59
CA ALA A 235 -24.05 18.07 -8.40
C ALA A 235 -24.01 19.57 -8.09
#